data_638fa4f2e7dff08b5f50b59dcdae73ce
#
_entry.id   638fa4f2e7dff08b5f50b59dcdae73ce
#
_cell.length_a   1.000
_cell.length_b   1.000
_cell.length_c   1.000
_cell.angle_alpha   90.00
_cell.angle_beta   90.00
_cell.angle_gamma   90.00
#
_symmetry.space_group_name_H-M   'P 1'
#
loop_
_entity.id
_entity.type
_entity.pdbx_description
1 polymer ?
#
loop_
_entity_poly.entity_id
_entity_poly.type
_entity_poly.pdbx_seq_one_letter_code
_entity_poly.pdbx_strand_id
1 'polypeptide(L)'
;HPANSYIYLYGNMDMEERLNWMDEEYLSKYDEIPVTSQIGHQEAFSEIRNVEMEYSVTESEPEENNSYLSYNIVVGDSLDVERSVAFEILDYTLLSAPGAPLKKILLEEGIGKDIMGSYEDGIYQPFFSVIAKNANPADKDRFLSLIRSALEDIVKNGVDKKAIEAGINYIEFRFREADYSSFPKGLMYGIDVFDTWLYDDAKPFERLKCLDIFDALKKKADTGYFEELIEKYLLSNTHASVVVVNPKRGLAAEKEKALADKLAEYKASLSQEQLEKLVADTKHLKEYQDAEETEEALKTIPLLKREDISRESAKIYNTEKHVDDTLVLHHEIDTNGIGYLELLFDMKYVPEELVPYMGILKSVLGYVDTEHYDYGALFNEINARSGGILFGISVFTDSKDNQKFTPMAGIKAKSLYKDIPFVFEMIKEILKTSKLEDE
;
A
#
# COMPACT_ATOMS: atom_id res chain seq x y z
N HIS A 1 -23.00 18.62 -10.95
CA HIS A 1 -23.76 19.59 -10.18
C HIS A 1 -23.25 19.63 -8.73
N PRO A 2 -23.11 20.81 -8.08
CA PRO A 2 -22.56 20.91 -6.71
C PRO A 2 -23.30 20.07 -5.66
N ALA A 3 -24.63 19.89 -5.80
CA ALA A 3 -25.40 19.04 -4.90
C ALA A 3 -24.96 17.57 -4.88
N ASN A 4 -24.21 17.11 -5.87
CA ASN A 4 -23.63 15.77 -5.96
C ASN A 4 -22.10 15.82 -5.94
N SER A 5 -21.54 16.58 -5.01
CA SER A 5 -20.07 16.69 -4.86
C SER A 5 -19.70 16.84 -3.39
N TYR A 6 -18.53 16.30 -3.07
CA TYR A 6 -17.89 16.47 -1.77
C TYR A 6 -16.66 17.34 -1.96
N ILE A 7 -16.41 18.25 -1.05
CA ILE A 7 -15.29 19.17 -1.09
C ILE A 7 -14.44 18.96 0.16
N TYR A 8 -13.20 18.62 -0.04
CA TYR A 8 -12.21 18.45 1.01
C TYR A 8 -11.07 19.46 0.86
N LEU A 9 -10.79 20.21 1.90
CA LEU A 9 -9.72 21.19 1.96
C LEU A 9 -8.72 20.80 3.04
N TYR A 10 -7.44 20.82 2.72
CA TYR A 10 -6.35 20.53 3.65
C TYR A 10 -5.16 21.45 3.39
N GLY A 11 -4.58 21.97 4.47
CA GLY A 11 -3.36 22.75 4.40
C GLY A 11 -3.43 24.06 5.20
N ASN A 12 -2.33 24.80 5.16
CA ASN A 12 -2.22 26.10 5.84
C ASN A 12 -2.74 27.21 4.93
N MET A 13 -4.06 27.32 4.83
CA MET A 13 -4.77 28.34 4.04
C MET A 13 -5.77 29.08 4.91
N ASP A 14 -6.18 30.27 4.51
CA ASP A 14 -7.33 30.97 5.08
C ASP A 14 -8.62 30.26 4.65
N MET A 15 -9.18 29.48 5.55
CA MET A 15 -10.40 28.69 5.26
C MET A 15 -11.60 29.56 4.99
N GLU A 16 -11.75 30.68 5.72
CA GLU A 16 -12.89 31.59 5.55
C GLU A 16 -12.84 32.26 4.17
N GLU A 17 -11.67 32.74 3.75
CA GLU A 17 -11.46 33.29 2.43
C GLU A 17 -11.81 32.26 1.33
N ARG A 18 -11.37 31.01 1.47
CA ARG A 18 -11.66 29.96 0.47
C ARG A 18 -13.12 29.55 0.43
N LEU A 19 -13.77 29.41 1.57
CA LEU A 19 -15.21 29.13 1.62
C LEU A 19 -16.05 30.25 1.02
N ASN A 20 -15.74 31.51 1.34
CA ASN A 20 -16.41 32.67 0.75
C ASN A 20 -16.23 32.70 -0.76
N TRP A 21 -15.01 32.51 -1.25
CA TRP A 21 -14.73 32.46 -2.69
C TRP A 21 -15.51 31.33 -3.38
N MET A 22 -15.56 30.14 -2.79
CA MET A 22 -16.30 29.01 -3.35
C MET A 22 -17.80 29.28 -3.39
N ASP A 23 -18.36 29.94 -2.37
CA ASP A 23 -19.76 30.32 -2.36
C ASP A 23 -20.07 31.37 -3.42
N GLU A 24 -19.35 32.49 -3.42
CA GLU A 24 -19.57 33.62 -4.33
C GLU A 24 -19.36 33.27 -5.80
N GLU A 25 -18.26 32.56 -6.10
CA GLU A 25 -17.88 32.27 -7.48
C GLU A 25 -18.53 31.02 -8.06
N TYR A 26 -18.98 30.09 -7.20
CA TYR A 26 -19.45 28.80 -7.67
C TYR A 26 -20.76 28.35 -7.05
N LEU A 27 -20.84 28.11 -5.74
CA LEU A 27 -21.95 27.39 -5.12
C LEU A 27 -23.25 28.18 -5.14
N SER A 28 -23.20 29.50 -4.87
CA SER A 28 -24.39 30.39 -4.87
C SER A 28 -25.07 30.50 -6.24
N LYS A 29 -24.44 30.06 -7.32
CA LYS A 29 -25.00 30.07 -8.68
C LYS A 29 -25.90 28.86 -8.97
N TYR A 30 -26.06 27.94 -8.03
CA TYR A 30 -26.79 26.69 -8.19
C TYR A 30 -27.81 26.51 -7.07
N ASP A 31 -29.00 26.08 -7.43
CA ASP A 31 -30.02 25.68 -6.47
C ASP A 31 -29.78 24.23 -6.02
N GLU A 32 -30.24 23.87 -4.83
CA GLU A 32 -30.24 22.50 -4.36
C GLU A 32 -31.13 21.62 -5.24
N ILE A 33 -30.63 20.45 -5.62
CA ILE A 33 -31.40 19.45 -6.37
C ILE A 33 -31.38 18.11 -5.65
N PRO A 34 -32.41 17.27 -5.79
CA PRO A 34 -32.37 15.91 -5.25
C PRO A 34 -31.26 15.10 -5.90
N VAL A 35 -30.46 14.44 -5.07
CA VAL A 35 -29.38 13.51 -5.51
C VAL A 35 -29.90 12.09 -5.38
N THR A 36 -29.83 11.33 -6.47
CA THR A 36 -30.31 9.92 -6.55
C THR A 36 -29.17 8.96 -6.93
N SER A 37 -27.93 9.38 -6.73
CA SER A 37 -26.73 8.62 -7.11
C SER A 37 -26.09 7.86 -5.94
N GLN A 38 -26.82 7.64 -4.83
CA GLN A 38 -26.30 6.87 -3.71
C GLN A 38 -25.93 5.45 -4.15
N ILE A 39 -24.76 5.01 -3.70
CA ILE A 39 -24.28 3.66 -3.92
C ILE A 39 -24.91 2.74 -2.87
N GLY A 40 -25.70 1.77 -3.31
CA GLY A 40 -26.28 0.75 -2.43
C GLY A 40 -25.36 -0.45 -2.25
N HIS A 41 -25.68 -1.29 -1.26
CA HIS A 41 -25.02 -2.57 -1.11
C HIS A 41 -25.40 -3.52 -2.25
N GLN A 42 -24.39 -4.26 -2.74
CA GLN A 42 -24.62 -5.48 -3.51
C GLN A 42 -25.23 -6.53 -2.56
N GLU A 43 -26.35 -7.11 -2.93
CA GLU A 43 -26.92 -8.23 -2.17
C GLU A 43 -25.95 -9.42 -2.12
N ALA A 44 -25.89 -10.06 -0.96
CA ALA A 44 -25.02 -11.20 -0.78
C ALA A 44 -25.36 -12.33 -1.77
N PHE A 45 -24.34 -12.93 -2.35
CA PHE A 45 -24.54 -14.09 -3.22
C PHE A 45 -25.05 -15.28 -2.40
N SER A 46 -25.98 -16.04 -2.94
CA SER A 46 -26.49 -17.27 -2.33
C SER A 46 -25.46 -18.41 -2.32
N GLU A 47 -24.51 -18.35 -3.25
CA GLU A 47 -23.40 -19.29 -3.40
C GLU A 47 -22.16 -18.58 -3.94
N ILE A 48 -20.97 -19.15 -3.70
CA ILE A 48 -19.70 -18.61 -4.21
C ILE A 48 -19.73 -18.62 -5.74
N ARG A 49 -19.47 -17.47 -6.36
CA ARG A 49 -19.45 -17.31 -7.80
C ARG A 49 -18.12 -17.79 -8.40
N ASN A 50 -18.21 -18.56 -9.48
CA ASN A 50 -17.05 -18.95 -10.27
C ASN A 50 -17.00 -18.13 -11.56
N VAL A 51 -15.84 -17.50 -11.83
CA VAL A 51 -15.61 -16.66 -13.00
C VAL A 51 -14.32 -17.12 -13.67
N GLU A 52 -14.38 -17.31 -14.99
CA GLU A 52 -13.21 -17.59 -15.82
C GLU A 52 -13.01 -16.44 -16.79
N MET A 53 -11.75 -15.99 -16.91
CA MET A 53 -11.35 -14.91 -17.79
C MET A 53 -10.07 -15.28 -18.53
N GLU A 54 -9.77 -14.56 -19.60
CA GLU A 54 -8.55 -14.72 -20.38
C GLU A 54 -7.76 -13.42 -20.41
N TYR A 55 -6.43 -13.52 -20.34
CA TYR A 55 -5.53 -12.40 -20.58
C TYR A 55 -4.52 -12.71 -21.68
N SER A 56 -4.06 -11.68 -22.37
CA SER A 56 -3.13 -11.85 -23.49
C SER A 56 -1.72 -12.10 -23.01
N VAL A 57 -1.08 -13.10 -23.58
CA VAL A 57 0.36 -13.37 -23.44
C VAL A 57 1.02 -13.32 -24.82
N THR A 58 2.33 -13.10 -24.84
CA THR A 58 3.14 -13.13 -26.06
C THR A 58 3.39 -14.56 -26.52
N GLU A 59 3.83 -14.74 -27.79
CA GLU A 59 4.17 -16.07 -28.32
C GLU A 59 5.30 -16.78 -27.55
N SER A 60 6.17 -16.02 -26.89
CA SER A 60 7.30 -16.56 -26.12
C SER A 60 6.94 -16.92 -24.68
N GLU A 61 5.81 -16.45 -24.17
CA GLU A 61 5.39 -16.74 -22.79
C GLU A 61 4.67 -18.10 -22.74
N PRO A 62 4.88 -18.88 -21.66
CA PRO A 62 4.17 -20.13 -21.46
C PRO A 62 2.69 -19.88 -21.13
N GLU A 63 1.81 -20.75 -21.59
CA GLU A 63 0.42 -20.81 -21.13
C GLU A 63 0.28 -21.76 -19.94
N GLU A 64 1.14 -22.77 -19.84
CA GLU A 64 1.15 -23.70 -18.71
C GLU A 64 1.72 -23.04 -17.45
N ASN A 65 1.07 -23.27 -16.30
CA ASN A 65 1.45 -22.71 -15.00
C ASN A 65 1.65 -21.19 -15.04
N ASN A 66 0.78 -20.49 -15.75
CA ASN A 66 0.82 -19.04 -15.90
C ASN A 66 -0.57 -18.40 -15.67
N SER A 67 -1.49 -19.14 -15.06
CA SER A 67 -2.79 -18.61 -14.65
C SER A 67 -2.72 -17.91 -13.30
N TYR A 68 -3.73 -17.09 -13.05
CA TYR A 68 -4.00 -16.54 -11.71
C TYR A 68 -5.23 -17.23 -11.13
N LEU A 69 -5.15 -17.65 -9.89
CA LEU A 69 -6.29 -18.09 -9.09
C LEU A 69 -6.53 -17.04 -8.01
N SER A 70 -7.75 -16.54 -7.90
CA SER A 70 -8.10 -15.55 -6.90
C SER A 70 -9.37 -15.97 -6.17
N TYR A 71 -9.34 -15.94 -4.84
CA TYR A 71 -10.51 -16.09 -3.97
C TYR A 71 -10.77 -14.77 -3.28
N ASN A 72 -11.93 -14.15 -3.56
CA ASN A 72 -12.29 -12.81 -3.14
C ASN A 72 -13.56 -12.89 -2.29
N ILE A 73 -13.54 -12.35 -1.08
CA ILE A 73 -14.60 -12.49 -0.09
C ILE A 73 -14.99 -11.10 0.42
N VAL A 74 -16.26 -10.72 0.27
CA VAL A 74 -16.77 -9.46 0.81
C VAL A 74 -16.88 -9.56 2.33
N VAL A 75 -16.32 -8.61 3.05
CA VAL A 75 -16.19 -8.66 4.51
C VAL A 75 -16.95 -7.53 5.23
N GLY A 76 -18.13 -7.23 4.75
CA GLY A 76 -19.02 -6.23 5.37
C GLY A 76 -19.03 -4.91 4.62
N ASP A 77 -19.01 -3.79 5.33
CA ASP A 77 -19.00 -2.45 4.74
C ASP A 77 -17.94 -1.54 5.40
N SER A 78 -17.58 -0.46 4.71
CA SER A 78 -16.53 0.47 5.13
C SER A 78 -16.91 1.35 6.33
N LEU A 79 -18.18 1.38 6.72
CA LEU A 79 -18.65 2.17 7.85
C LEU A 79 -18.32 1.55 9.21
N ASP A 80 -17.93 0.28 9.24
CA ASP A 80 -17.36 -0.41 10.41
C ASP A 80 -15.84 -0.34 10.38
N VAL A 81 -15.29 0.80 10.80
CA VAL A 81 -13.86 1.08 10.74
C VAL A 81 -13.03 0.13 11.60
N GLU A 82 -13.54 -0.32 12.75
CA GLU A 82 -12.85 -1.30 13.59
C GLU A 82 -12.63 -2.62 12.84
N ARG A 83 -13.67 -3.11 12.16
CA ARG A 83 -13.57 -4.32 11.33
C ARG A 83 -12.62 -4.11 10.16
N SER A 84 -12.66 -2.94 9.49
CA SER A 84 -11.73 -2.62 8.41
C SER A 84 -10.27 -2.71 8.87
N VAL A 85 -9.92 -2.06 9.97
CA VAL A 85 -8.57 -2.13 10.55
C VAL A 85 -8.20 -3.56 10.97
N ALA A 86 -9.15 -4.33 11.51
CA ALA A 86 -8.92 -5.72 11.87
C ALA A 86 -8.63 -6.60 10.65
N PHE A 87 -9.26 -6.35 9.50
CA PHE A 87 -8.97 -7.08 8.25
C PHE A 87 -7.65 -6.64 7.60
N GLU A 88 -7.21 -5.40 7.74
CA GLU A 88 -5.84 -4.99 7.37
C GLU A 88 -4.80 -5.78 8.18
N ILE A 89 -5.04 -5.93 9.50
CA ILE A 89 -4.19 -6.72 10.39
C ILE A 89 -4.20 -8.21 10.00
N LEU A 90 -5.38 -8.76 9.65
CA LEU A 90 -5.50 -10.14 9.19
C LEU A 90 -4.81 -10.37 7.85
N ASP A 91 -4.92 -9.44 6.88
CA ASP A 91 -4.18 -9.53 5.62
C ASP A 91 -2.67 -9.60 5.87
N TYR A 92 -2.16 -8.68 6.70
CA TYR A 92 -0.76 -8.69 7.06
C TYR A 92 -0.35 -10.02 7.71
N THR A 93 -1.10 -10.48 8.71
CA THR A 93 -0.75 -11.65 9.52
C THR A 93 -0.87 -12.96 8.75
N LEU A 94 -1.89 -13.09 7.90
CA LEU A 94 -2.20 -14.34 7.20
C LEU A 94 -1.45 -14.49 5.87
N LEU A 95 -1.10 -13.37 5.20
CA LEU A 95 -0.61 -13.38 3.82
C LEU A 95 0.65 -12.56 3.58
N SER A 96 0.79 -11.37 4.20
CA SER A 96 1.82 -10.41 3.82
C SER A 96 3.09 -10.49 4.67
N ALA A 97 2.99 -10.87 5.94
CA ALA A 97 4.14 -11.03 6.82
C ALA A 97 5.05 -12.20 6.38
N PRO A 98 6.36 -12.13 6.60
CA PRO A 98 7.25 -13.27 6.42
C PRO A 98 6.79 -14.48 7.25
N GLY A 99 6.66 -15.65 6.61
CA GLY A 99 6.17 -16.84 7.26
C GLY A 99 4.66 -16.89 7.50
N ALA A 100 3.91 -15.95 6.92
CA ALA A 100 2.45 -15.91 7.01
C ALA A 100 1.80 -17.24 6.60
N PRO A 101 0.88 -17.80 7.42
CA PRO A 101 0.45 -19.18 7.32
C PRO A 101 -0.22 -19.55 5.99
N LEU A 102 -1.09 -18.71 5.44
CA LEU A 102 -1.73 -18.98 4.16
C LEU A 102 -0.73 -18.94 3.01
N LYS A 103 0.16 -17.94 2.99
CA LYS A 103 1.22 -17.86 1.99
C LYS A 103 2.13 -19.08 2.04
N LYS A 104 2.56 -19.46 3.23
CA LYS A 104 3.46 -20.59 3.46
C LYS A 104 2.86 -21.89 2.95
N ILE A 105 1.67 -22.27 3.41
CA ILE A 105 1.04 -23.54 3.04
C ILE A 105 0.78 -23.65 1.53
N LEU A 106 0.33 -22.55 0.89
CA LEU A 106 0.05 -22.58 -0.54
C LEU A 106 1.34 -22.74 -1.37
N LEU A 107 2.44 -22.09 -0.99
CA LEU A 107 3.73 -22.24 -1.65
C LEU A 107 4.35 -23.62 -1.42
N GLU A 108 4.32 -24.16 -0.19
CA GLU A 108 4.83 -25.50 0.15
C GLU A 108 4.07 -26.60 -0.60
N GLU A 109 2.78 -26.41 -0.81
CA GLU A 109 1.92 -27.30 -1.58
C GLU A 109 2.01 -27.07 -3.09
N GLY A 110 2.84 -26.15 -3.54
CA GLY A 110 3.08 -25.89 -4.97
C GLY A 110 1.94 -25.17 -5.70
N ILE A 111 1.08 -24.46 -4.99
CA ILE A 111 0.03 -23.64 -5.58
C ILE A 111 0.64 -22.30 -6.04
N GLY A 112 0.92 -22.23 -7.34
CA GLY A 112 1.53 -21.04 -7.92
C GLY A 112 3.01 -20.84 -7.55
N LYS A 113 3.59 -19.76 -8.05
CA LYS A 113 4.98 -19.34 -7.78
C LYS A 113 5.06 -18.20 -6.78
N ASP A 114 3.98 -17.47 -6.60
CA ASP A 114 3.84 -16.42 -5.59
C ASP A 114 2.39 -16.35 -5.10
N ILE A 115 2.25 -16.05 -3.81
CA ILE A 115 0.95 -15.86 -3.14
C ILE A 115 0.91 -14.44 -2.60
N MET A 116 -0.17 -13.75 -2.92
CA MET A 116 -0.42 -12.38 -2.50
C MET A 116 -1.72 -12.29 -1.71
N GLY A 117 -1.77 -11.40 -0.73
CA GLY A 117 -2.97 -10.93 -0.09
C GLY A 117 -3.36 -9.57 -0.64
N SER A 118 -4.64 -9.24 -0.57
CA SER A 118 -5.13 -7.89 -0.79
C SER A 118 -6.39 -7.68 0.05
N TYR A 119 -6.42 -6.61 0.82
CA TYR A 119 -7.61 -6.11 1.45
C TYR A 119 -7.97 -4.76 0.83
N GLU A 120 -9.05 -4.76 0.05
CA GLU A 120 -9.53 -3.57 -0.67
C GLU A 120 -10.62 -2.91 0.15
N ASP A 121 -10.29 -1.83 0.85
CA ASP A 121 -11.17 -1.12 1.77
C ASP A 121 -11.65 0.26 1.29
N GLY A 122 -11.10 0.76 0.18
CA GLY A 122 -11.49 2.02 -0.45
C GLY A 122 -12.85 2.00 -1.18
N ILE A 123 -13.71 1.03 -0.90
CA ILE A 123 -15.05 0.88 -1.48
C ILE A 123 -16.08 0.57 -0.42
N TYR A 124 -17.38 0.77 -0.74
CA TYR A 124 -18.46 0.58 0.23
C TYR A 124 -18.49 -0.81 0.87
N GLN A 125 -18.27 -1.87 0.09
CA GLN A 125 -18.21 -3.24 0.58
C GLN A 125 -16.78 -3.79 0.38
N PRO A 126 -15.89 -3.60 1.37
CA PRO A 126 -14.55 -4.11 1.34
C PRO A 126 -14.48 -5.61 1.09
N PHE A 127 -13.41 -6.06 0.44
CA PHE A 127 -13.20 -7.48 0.23
C PHE A 127 -11.76 -7.90 0.49
N PHE A 128 -11.65 -9.13 1.00
CA PHE A 128 -10.40 -9.81 1.28
C PHE A 128 -10.08 -10.78 0.17
N SER A 129 -8.86 -10.77 -0.36
CA SER A 129 -8.43 -11.61 -1.48
C SER A 129 -7.23 -12.45 -1.14
N VAL A 130 -7.25 -13.71 -1.58
CA VAL A 130 -6.06 -14.58 -1.66
C VAL A 130 -5.79 -14.86 -3.13
N ILE A 131 -4.60 -14.55 -3.60
CA ILE A 131 -4.25 -14.59 -5.02
C ILE A 131 -3.01 -15.46 -5.21
N ALA A 132 -3.14 -16.53 -6.01
CA ALA A 132 -2.00 -17.33 -6.46
C ALA A 132 -1.62 -16.93 -7.89
N LYS A 133 -0.36 -16.54 -8.07
CA LYS A 133 0.22 -16.13 -9.36
C LYS A 133 1.04 -17.27 -9.95
N ASN A 134 1.03 -17.38 -11.28
CA ASN A 134 1.71 -18.44 -12.02
C ASN A 134 1.29 -19.83 -11.52
N ALA A 135 -0.03 -20.02 -11.36
CA ALA A 135 -0.67 -21.25 -10.91
C ALA A 135 -1.18 -22.10 -12.09
N ASN A 136 -1.53 -23.35 -11.83
CA ASN A 136 -2.24 -24.19 -12.77
C ASN A 136 -3.75 -24.06 -12.50
N PRO A 137 -4.60 -23.79 -13.52
CA PRO A 137 -6.05 -23.70 -13.33
C PRO A 137 -6.68 -24.99 -12.80
N ALA A 138 -6.05 -26.16 -13.03
CA ALA A 138 -6.48 -27.43 -12.47
C ALA A 138 -6.36 -27.50 -10.93
N ASP A 139 -5.52 -26.65 -10.31
CA ASP A 139 -5.35 -26.57 -8.87
C ASP A 139 -6.41 -25.73 -8.15
N LYS A 140 -7.41 -25.20 -8.87
CA LYS A 140 -8.45 -24.33 -8.29
C LYS A 140 -9.11 -24.94 -7.03
N ASP A 141 -9.57 -26.18 -7.11
CA ASP A 141 -10.26 -26.81 -5.98
C ASP A 141 -9.30 -27.13 -4.83
N ARG A 142 -8.05 -27.48 -5.15
CA ARG A 142 -6.99 -27.68 -4.17
C ARG A 142 -6.61 -26.35 -3.48
N PHE A 143 -6.49 -25.28 -4.23
CA PHE A 143 -6.27 -23.92 -3.72
C PHE A 143 -7.33 -23.53 -2.70
N LEU A 144 -8.62 -23.70 -3.03
CA LEU A 144 -9.71 -23.40 -2.11
C LEU A 144 -9.72 -24.29 -0.86
N SER A 145 -9.47 -25.60 -1.03
CA SER A 145 -9.46 -26.53 0.07
C SER A 145 -8.31 -26.27 1.06
N LEU A 146 -7.15 -25.90 0.58
CA LEU A 146 -6.00 -25.53 1.40
C LEU A 146 -6.25 -24.26 2.19
N ILE A 147 -6.80 -23.21 1.56
CA ILE A 147 -7.19 -21.97 2.24
C ILE A 147 -8.19 -22.30 3.35
N ARG A 148 -9.24 -23.05 3.03
CA ARG A 148 -10.28 -23.42 3.97
C ARG A 148 -9.72 -24.21 5.15
N SER A 149 -8.95 -25.26 4.90
CA SER A 149 -8.35 -26.08 5.95
C SER A 149 -7.41 -25.29 6.86
N ALA A 150 -6.60 -24.39 6.28
CA ALA A 150 -5.70 -23.56 7.06
C ALA A 150 -6.47 -22.57 7.96
N LEU A 151 -7.53 -21.94 7.45
CA LEU A 151 -8.39 -21.06 8.24
C LEU A 151 -9.15 -21.80 9.33
N GLU A 152 -9.68 -23.01 9.05
CA GLU A 152 -10.33 -23.88 10.04
C GLU A 152 -9.35 -24.30 11.15
N ASP A 153 -8.09 -24.59 10.79
CA ASP A 153 -7.05 -24.92 11.77
C ASP A 153 -6.69 -23.73 12.66
N ILE A 154 -6.59 -22.53 12.08
CA ILE A 154 -6.35 -21.28 12.82
C ILE A 154 -7.51 -21.00 13.79
N VAL A 155 -8.76 -21.13 13.35
CA VAL A 155 -9.94 -20.93 14.23
C VAL A 155 -9.93 -21.92 15.37
N LYS A 156 -9.57 -23.19 15.12
CA LYS A 156 -9.55 -24.26 16.12
C LYS A 156 -8.42 -24.14 17.14
N ASN A 157 -7.23 -23.75 16.69
CA ASN A 157 -6.02 -23.73 17.52
C ASN A 157 -5.68 -22.34 18.08
N GLY A 158 -6.36 -21.30 17.59
CA GLY A 158 -6.11 -19.91 17.86
C GLY A 158 -5.13 -19.30 16.86
N VAL A 159 -5.25 -17.97 16.62
CA VAL A 159 -4.28 -17.20 15.86
C VAL A 159 -2.96 -17.08 16.63
N ASP A 160 -1.85 -16.96 15.93
CA ASP A 160 -0.58 -16.61 16.55
C ASP A 160 -0.66 -15.19 17.14
N LYS A 161 -0.72 -15.10 18.47
CA LYS A 161 -0.86 -13.84 19.20
C LYS A 161 0.27 -12.88 18.91
N LYS A 162 1.52 -13.35 18.80
CA LYS A 162 2.66 -12.50 18.48
C LYS A 162 2.57 -11.95 17.07
N ALA A 163 2.09 -12.75 16.13
CA ALA A 163 1.87 -12.29 14.76
C ALA A 163 0.74 -11.24 14.69
N ILE A 164 -0.34 -11.40 15.46
CA ILE A 164 -1.40 -10.38 15.58
C ILE A 164 -0.87 -9.10 16.24
N GLU A 165 -0.11 -9.19 17.34
CA GLU A 165 0.49 -8.03 17.99
C GLU A 165 1.45 -7.28 17.04
N ALA A 166 2.26 -8.01 16.28
CA ALA A 166 3.13 -7.45 15.26
C ALA A 166 2.33 -6.76 14.13
N GLY A 167 1.23 -7.39 13.69
CA GLY A 167 0.32 -6.81 12.70
C GLY A 167 -0.33 -5.52 13.18
N ILE A 168 -0.88 -5.51 14.39
CA ILE A 168 -1.47 -4.31 15.02
C ILE A 168 -0.42 -3.18 15.08
N ASN A 169 0.77 -3.50 15.56
CA ASN A 169 1.84 -2.51 15.68
C ASN A 169 2.29 -1.97 14.33
N TYR A 170 2.43 -2.85 13.32
CA TYR A 170 2.82 -2.46 11.98
C TYR A 170 1.82 -1.48 11.35
N ILE A 171 0.52 -1.78 11.44
CA ILE A 171 -0.53 -0.90 10.89
C ILE A 171 -0.63 0.40 11.71
N GLU A 172 -0.61 0.33 13.06
CA GLU A 172 -0.61 1.51 13.91
C GLU A 172 0.59 2.43 13.62
N PHE A 173 1.77 1.84 13.41
CA PHE A 173 2.97 2.60 13.14
C PHE A 173 2.86 3.39 11.82
N ARG A 174 2.37 2.73 10.76
CA ARG A 174 2.08 3.37 9.47
C ARG A 174 1.08 4.51 9.62
N PHE A 175 0.01 4.29 10.37
CA PHE A 175 -1.00 5.30 10.65
C PHE A 175 -0.41 6.52 11.39
N ARG A 176 0.41 6.31 12.42
CA ARG A 176 1.05 7.38 13.19
C ARG A 176 2.08 8.16 12.38
N GLU A 177 2.90 7.47 11.64
CA GLU A 177 3.97 8.06 10.81
C GLU A 177 3.37 8.85 9.65
N ALA A 178 2.33 8.30 9.04
CA ALA A 178 1.65 8.86 7.87
C ALA A 178 2.66 9.33 6.81
N ASP A 179 3.65 8.48 6.55
CA ASP A 179 4.64 8.66 5.49
C ASP A 179 4.13 8.02 4.20
N TYR A 180 3.65 8.84 3.30
CA TYR A 180 3.12 8.43 2.01
C TYR A 180 4.13 8.62 0.87
N SER A 181 5.43 8.71 1.21
CA SER A 181 6.51 8.91 0.24
C SER A 181 6.30 10.20 -0.58
N SER A 182 6.07 10.09 -1.89
CA SER A 182 5.88 11.23 -2.80
C SER A 182 4.47 11.83 -2.81
N PHE A 183 3.50 11.16 -2.19
CA PHE A 183 2.12 11.66 -2.17
C PHE A 183 1.92 12.70 -1.07
N PRO A 184 1.27 13.84 -1.36
CA PRO A 184 0.94 14.82 -0.34
C PRO A 184 0.07 14.22 0.77
N LYS A 185 0.47 14.42 2.02
CA LYS A 185 -0.25 13.87 3.20
C LYS A 185 -1.74 14.26 3.20
N GLY A 186 -2.06 15.51 2.86
CA GLY A 186 -3.43 15.96 2.79
C GLY A 186 -4.28 15.25 1.74
N LEU A 187 -3.69 14.89 0.59
CA LEU A 187 -4.36 14.08 -0.42
C LEU A 187 -4.74 12.69 0.14
N MET A 188 -3.79 12.03 0.80
CA MET A 188 -4.03 10.70 1.36
C MET A 188 -5.09 10.74 2.46
N TYR A 189 -5.03 11.70 3.37
CA TYR A 189 -6.09 11.91 4.36
C TYR A 189 -7.44 12.20 3.71
N GLY A 190 -7.47 12.92 2.57
CA GLY A 190 -8.70 13.15 1.82
C GLY A 190 -9.30 11.86 1.26
N ILE A 191 -8.45 10.96 0.75
CA ILE A 191 -8.89 9.63 0.28
C ILE A 191 -9.49 8.84 1.44
N ASP A 192 -8.79 8.74 2.58
CA ASP A 192 -9.28 8.04 3.77
C ASP A 192 -10.61 8.61 4.29
N VAL A 193 -10.81 9.93 4.21
CA VAL A 193 -12.07 10.60 4.57
C VAL A 193 -13.21 10.11 3.68
N PHE A 194 -12.96 9.96 2.37
CA PHE A 194 -14.01 9.55 1.43
C PHE A 194 -14.41 8.07 1.58
N ASP A 195 -13.60 7.21 2.16
CA ASP A 195 -13.95 5.80 2.38
C ASP A 195 -15.16 5.58 3.30
N THR A 196 -15.52 6.59 4.09
CA THR A 196 -16.72 6.57 4.92
C THR A 196 -17.72 7.67 4.54
N TRP A 197 -17.24 8.88 4.22
CA TRP A 197 -18.07 10.04 3.96
C TRP A 197 -18.96 9.90 2.72
N LEU A 198 -18.48 9.22 1.66
CA LEU A 198 -19.27 8.95 0.46
C LEU A 198 -20.54 8.11 0.72
N TYR A 199 -20.56 7.38 1.82
CA TYR A 199 -21.65 6.44 2.16
C TYR A 199 -22.48 6.86 3.37
N ASP A 200 -21.94 7.73 4.23
CA ASP A 200 -22.63 8.29 5.39
C ASP A 200 -22.12 9.70 5.69
N ASP A 201 -22.96 10.70 5.42
CA ASP A 201 -22.63 12.11 5.61
C ASP A 201 -22.29 12.46 7.08
N ALA A 202 -22.71 11.63 8.04
CA ALA A 202 -22.40 11.83 9.46
C ALA A 202 -21.01 11.30 9.85
N LYS A 203 -20.30 10.60 8.95
CA LYS A 203 -19.03 9.91 9.24
C LYS A 203 -17.82 10.38 8.42
N PRO A 204 -17.56 11.69 8.26
CA PRO A 204 -16.48 12.17 7.39
C PRO A 204 -15.07 11.87 7.92
N PHE A 205 -14.87 11.70 9.24
CA PHE A 205 -13.54 11.62 9.85
C PHE A 205 -13.27 10.34 10.62
N GLU A 206 -14.11 9.31 10.47
CA GLU A 206 -13.98 8.09 11.28
C GLU A 206 -12.66 7.34 10.97
N ARG A 207 -12.24 7.31 9.70
CA ARG A 207 -10.96 6.71 9.29
C ARG A 207 -9.73 7.44 9.84
N LEU A 208 -9.85 8.71 10.19
CA LEU A 208 -8.74 9.48 10.77
C LEU A 208 -8.64 9.34 12.31
N LYS A 209 -9.59 8.63 12.96
CA LYS A 209 -9.66 8.46 14.42
C LYS A 209 -9.28 7.04 14.87
N CYS A 210 -8.36 6.37 14.16
CA CYS A 210 -8.07 4.96 14.40
C CYS A 210 -7.22 4.65 15.64
N LEU A 211 -6.65 5.64 16.36
CA LEU A 211 -5.76 5.36 17.50
C LEU A 211 -6.45 4.57 18.62
N ASP A 212 -7.68 4.94 18.97
CA ASP A 212 -8.46 4.22 19.99
C ASP A 212 -8.83 2.80 19.53
N ILE A 213 -8.97 2.61 18.20
CA ILE A 213 -9.27 1.30 17.60
C ILE A 213 -8.08 0.35 17.78
N PHE A 214 -6.84 0.81 17.56
CA PHE A 214 -5.64 -0.01 17.80
C PHE A 214 -5.56 -0.47 19.26
N ASP A 215 -5.84 0.43 20.22
CA ASP A 215 -5.85 0.08 21.64
C ASP A 215 -6.97 -0.91 22.00
N ALA A 216 -8.12 -0.80 21.34
CA ALA A 216 -9.22 -1.76 21.50
C ALA A 216 -8.84 -3.13 20.90
N LEU A 217 -8.24 -3.17 19.71
CA LEU A 217 -7.84 -4.41 19.04
C LEU A 217 -6.72 -5.14 19.80
N LYS A 218 -5.76 -4.41 20.42
CA LYS A 218 -4.76 -5.01 21.32
C LYS A 218 -5.41 -5.77 22.49
N LYS A 219 -6.47 -5.19 23.09
CA LYS A 219 -7.22 -5.86 24.17
C LYS A 219 -8.03 -7.04 23.67
N LYS A 220 -8.49 -7.00 22.42
CA LYS A 220 -9.29 -8.06 21.80
C LYS A 220 -8.43 -9.22 21.26
N ALA A 221 -7.14 -9.02 21.06
CA ALA A 221 -6.24 -10.05 20.53
C ALA A 221 -6.24 -11.37 21.36
N ASP A 222 -6.51 -11.27 22.66
CA ASP A 222 -6.56 -12.42 23.58
C ASP A 222 -7.97 -12.98 23.82
N THR A 223 -9.00 -12.46 23.12
CA THR A 223 -10.41 -12.81 23.41
C THR A 223 -11.07 -13.75 22.40
N GLY A 224 -10.35 -14.17 21.36
CA GLY A 224 -10.92 -14.93 20.24
C GLY A 224 -11.59 -14.06 19.17
N TYR A 225 -11.43 -12.75 19.22
CA TYR A 225 -12.06 -11.81 18.30
C TYR A 225 -11.61 -12.02 16.84
N PHE A 226 -10.33 -12.26 16.61
CA PHE A 226 -9.81 -12.48 15.26
C PHE A 226 -10.26 -13.82 14.68
N GLU A 227 -10.35 -14.85 15.53
CA GLU A 227 -10.92 -16.15 15.16
C GLU A 227 -12.40 -16.01 14.77
N GLU A 228 -13.19 -15.23 15.52
CA GLU A 228 -14.59 -14.95 15.20
C GLU A 228 -14.74 -14.23 13.86
N LEU A 229 -13.84 -13.29 13.53
CA LEU A 229 -13.83 -12.64 12.23
C LEU A 229 -13.52 -13.62 11.09
N ILE A 230 -12.53 -14.49 11.27
CA ILE A 230 -12.18 -15.54 10.30
C ILE A 230 -13.36 -16.48 10.09
N GLU A 231 -13.94 -17.01 11.17
CA GLU A 231 -15.09 -17.93 11.11
C GLU A 231 -16.27 -17.28 10.39
N LYS A 232 -16.66 -16.08 10.80
CA LYS A 232 -17.86 -15.41 10.30
C LYS A 232 -17.71 -14.93 8.85
N TYR A 233 -16.58 -14.29 8.53
CA TYR A 233 -16.45 -13.58 7.27
C TYR A 233 -15.65 -14.32 6.20
N LEU A 234 -14.72 -15.22 6.58
CA LEU A 234 -13.91 -15.96 5.61
C LEU A 234 -14.38 -17.40 5.41
N LEU A 235 -14.86 -18.08 6.46
CA LEU A 235 -15.28 -19.49 6.40
C LEU A 235 -16.77 -19.67 6.13
N SER A 236 -17.63 -18.89 6.79
CA SER A 236 -19.10 -19.03 6.75
C SER A 236 -19.80 -18.13 5.75
N ASN A 237 -19.04 -17.40 4.94
CA ASN A 237 -19.55 -16.38 4.02
C ASN A 237 -19.62 -16.90 2.58
N THR A 238 -20.80 -16.76 1.96
CA THR A 238 -21.01 -17.10 0.54
C THR A 238 -20.90 -15.91 -0.39
N HIS A 239 -20.83 -14.68 0.14
CA HIS A 239 -20.64 -13.47 -0.67
C HIS A 239 -19.19 -13.38 -1.13
N ALA A 240 -18.82 -14.29 -2.02
CA ALA A 240 -17.47 -14.49 -2.49
C ALA A 240 -17.43 -14.88 -3.96
N SER A 241 -16.28 -14.73 -4.58
CA SER A 241 -16.01 -15.19 -5.94
C SER A 241 -14.66 -15.89 -6.03
N VAL A 242 -14.61 -16.92 -6.87
CA VAL A 242 -13.38 -17.54 -7.33
C VAL A 242 -13.17 -17.13 -8.78
N VAL A 243 -12.06 -16.47 -9.05
CA VAL A 243 -11.71 -16.00 -10.38
C VAL A 243 -10.48 -16.74 -10.87
N VAL A 244 -10.59 -17.35 -12.05
CA VAL A 244 -9.48 -17.97 -12.77
C VAL A 244 -9.18 -17.12 -13.99
N VAL A 245 -7.95 -16.59 -14.09
CA VAL A 245 -7.53 -15.80 -15.24
C VAL A 245 -6.48 -16.60 -16.01
N ASN A 246 -6.85 -17.08 -17.17
CA ASN A 246 -6.03 -17.95 -18.01
C ASN A 246 -5.23 -17.16 -19.04
N PRO A 247 -3.96 -17.49 -19.27
CA PRO A 247 -3.20 -16.93 -20.38
C PRO A 247 -3.74 -17.45 -21.71
N LYS A 248 -3.79 -16.57 -22.71
CA LYS A 248 -4.18 -16.95 -24.09
C LYS A 248 -3.31 -16.23 -25.11
N ARG A 249 -2.58 -16.99 -25.91
CA ARG A 249 -1.85 -16.45 -27.05
C ARG A 249 -2.83 -16.00 -28.14
N GLY A 250 -2.44 -14.94 -28.83
CA GLY A 250 -3.26 -14.38 -29.91
C GLY A 250 -4.48 -13.58 -29.47
N LEU A 251 -4.83 -13.53 -28.16
CA LEU A 251 -6.01 -12.82 -27.68
C LEU A 251 -5.98 -11.32 -28.00
N ALA A 252 -4.81 -10.69 -27.95
CA ALA A 252 -4.67 -9.28 -28.35
C ALA A 252 -5.04 -9.08 -29.81
N ALA A 253 -4.54 -9.93 -30.71
CA ALA A 253 -4.85 -9.88 -32.14
C ALA A 253 -6.33 -10.17 -32.42
N GLU A 254 -6.94 -11.12 -31.69
CA GLU A 254 -8.37 -11.40 -31.77
C GLU A 254 -9.22 -10.17 -31.39
N LYS A 255 -8.87 -9.52 -30.27
CA LYS A 255 -9.56 -8.30 -29.78
C LYS A 255 -9.37 -7.12 -30.74
N GLU A 256 -8.14 -6.93 -31.23
CA GLU A 256 -7.85 -5.88 -32.23
C GLU A 256 -8.62 -6.09 -33.52
N LYS A 257 -8.66 -7.33 -34.03
CA LYS A 257 -9.45 -7.67 -35.21
C LYS A 257 -10.95 -7.44 -34.98
N ALA A 258 -11.49 -7.91 -33.85
CA ALA A 258 -12.89 -7.71 -33.51
C ALA A 258 -13.26 -6.22 -33.42
N LEU A 259 -12.37 -5.41 -32.85
CA LEU A 259 -12.54 -3.97 -32.82
C LEU A 259 -12.47 -3.35 -34.24
N ALA A 260 -11.52 -3.77 -35.06
CA ALA A 260 -11.38 -3.30 -36.43
C ALA A 260 -12.64 -3.63 -37.27
N ASP A 261 -13.15 -4.87 -37.16
CA ASP A 261 -14.36 -5.31 -37.83
C ASP A 261 -15.58 -4.47 -37.38
N LYS A 262 -15.75 -4.27 -36.06
CA LYS A 262 -16.81 -3.41 -35.49
C LYS A 262 -16.72 -1.96 -35.98
N LEU A 263 -15.52 -1.41 -36.04
CA LEU A 263 -15.29 -0.03 -36.54
C LEU A 263 -15.55 0.06 -38.05
N ALA A 264 -15.23 -0.99 -38.82
CA ALA A 264 -15.54 -1.07 -40.24
C ALA A 264 -17.05 -1.12 -40.53
N GLU A 265 -17.80 -1.94 -39.76
CA GLU A 265 -19.27 -1.99 -39.82
C GLU A 265 -19.88 -0.62 -39.41
N TYR A 266 -19.42 -0.01 -38.34
CA TYR A 266 -19.86 1.31 -37.91
C TYR A 266 -19.61 2.35 -39.00
N LYS A 267 -18.40 2.38 -39.58
CA LYS A 267 -18.06 3.26 -40.71
C LYS A 267 -18.98 3.05 -41.90
N ALA A 268 -19.26 1.80 -42.24
CA ALA A 268 -20.16 1.47 -43.38
C ALA A 268 -21.62 1.90 -43.09
N SER A 269 -22.06 2.00 -41.86
CA SER A 269 -23.40 2.46 -41.48
C SER A 269 -23.58 3.99 -41.51
N LEU A 270 -22.49 4.74 -41.58
CA LEU A 270 -22.53 6.19 -41.60
C LEU A 270 -22.82 6.75 -42.98
N SER A 271 -23.63 7.81 -43.08
CA SER A 271 -23.79 8.57 -44.31
C SER A 271 -22.50 9.35 -44.65
N GLN A 272 -22.38 9.79 -45.89
CA GLN A 272 -21.24 10.59 -46.33
C GLN A 272 -21.11 11.87 -45.49
N GLU A 273 -22.22 12.54 -45.16
CA GLU A 273 -22.24 13.74 -44.34
C GLU A 273 -21.76 13.46 -42.90
N GLN A 274 -22.16 12.32 -42.31
CA GLN A 274 -21.70 11.92 -40.97
C GLN A 274 -20.20 11.61 -40.97
N LEU A 275 -19.67 10.99 -42.01
CA LEU A 275 -18.24 10.72 -42.16
C LEU A 275 -17.44 12.00 -42.28
N GLU A 276 -17.91 12.94 -43.14
CA GLU A 276 -17.25 14.24 -43.30
C GLU A 276 -17.25 15.02 -41.99
N LYS A 277 -18.38 15.01 -41.27
CA LYS A 277 -18.46 15.62 -39.94
C LYS A 277 -17.47 14.97 -38.97
N LEU A 278 -17.41 13.64 -38.87
CA LEU A 278 -16.50 12.92 -37.99
C LEU A 278 -15.03 13.26 -38.28
N VAL A 279 -14.67 13.36 -39.56
CA VAL A 279 -13.33 13.77 -39.99
C VAL A 279 -13.05 15.21 -39.59
N ALA A 280 -14.01 16.12 -39.78
CA ALA A 280 -13.86 17.53 -39.42
C ALA A 280 -13.74 17.69 -37.90
N ASP A 281 -14.58 17.01 -37.10
CA ASP A 281 -14.55 17.04 -35.65
C ASP A 281 -13.22 16.48 -35.12
N THR A 282 -12.72 15.38 -35.70
CA THR A 282 -11.42 14.77 -35.34
C THR A 282 -10.26 15.72 -35.68
N LYS A 283 -10.32 16.36 -36.85
CA LYS A 283 -9.31 17.35 -37.26
C LYS A 283 -9.31 18.54 -36.30
N HIS A 284 -10.48 19.07 -35.98
CA HIS A 284 -10.63 20.15 -35.02
C HIS A 284 -10.12 19.77 -33.62
N LEU A 285 -10.42 18.58 -33.14
CA LEU A 285 -9.90 18.07 -31.88
C LEU A 285 -8.37 18.03 -31.86
N LYS A 286 -7.75 17.52 -32.93
CA LYS A 286 -6.28 17.50 -33.04
C LYS A 286 -5.69 18.92 -33.07
N GLU A 287 -6.28 19.80 -33.91
CA GLU A 287 -5.86 21.20 -33.95
C GLU A 287 -5.98 21.89 -32.60
N TYR A 288 -7.05 21.59 -31.85
CA TYR A 288 -7.23 22.12 -30.49
C TYR A 288 -6.20 21.56 -29.50
N GLN A 289 -5.88 20.27 -29.56
CA GLN A 289 -4.88 19.62 -28.69
C GLN A 289 -3.45 20.08 -29.00
N ASP A 290 -3.15 20.33 -30.26
CA ASP A 290 -1.82 20.76 -30.72
C ASP A 290 -1.64 22.31 -30.68
N ALA A 291 -2.72 23.06 -30.45
CA ALA A 291 -2.66 24.51 -30.39
C ALA A 291 -1.83 24.99 -29.20
N GLU A 292 -0.91 25.87 -29.46
CA GLU A 292 -0.17 26.56 -28.40
C GLU A 292 -1.13 27.52 -27.66
N GLU A 293 -1.01 27.54 -26.34
CA GLU A 293 -1.76 28.46 -25.50
C GLU A 293 -1.36 29.91 -25.80
N THR A 294 -2.31 30.82 -25.72
CA THR A 294 -2.03 32.24 -25.92
C THR A 294 -1.13 32.78 -24.82
N GLU A 295 -0.33 33.81 -25.12
CA GLU A 295 0.49 34.48 -24.09
C GLU A 295 -0.35 35.03 -22.92
N GLU A 296 -1.59 35.48 -23.21
CA GLU A 296 -2.51 35.94 -22.19
C GLU A 296 -2.93 34.80 -21.26
N ALA A 297 -3.28 33.61 -21.80
CA ALA A 297 -3.62 32.44 -21.03
C ALA A 297 -2.42 31.95 -20.17
N LEU A 298 -1.23 31.89 -20.75
CA LEU A 298 -0.01 31.54 -20.03
C LEU A 298 0.30 32.50 -18.87
N LYS A 299 0.02 33.80 -19.03
CA LYS A 299 0.22 34.82 -17.97
C LYS A 299 -0.77 34.68 -16.80
N THR A 300 -1.87 33.93 -16.96
CA THR A 300 -2.81 33.62 -15.84
C THR A 300 -2.27 32.58 -14.89
N ILE A 301 -1.30 31.78 -15.33
CA ILE A 301 -0.66 30.75 -14.47
C ILE A 301 0.21 31.49 -13.44
N PRO A 302 -0.03 31.28 -12.12
CA PRO A 302 0.80 31.90 -11.09
C PRO A 302 2.22 31.30 -11.14
N LEU A 303 3.17 32.08 -11.60
CA LEU A 303 4.58 31.70 -11.64
C LEU A 303 5.30 32.27 -10.42
N LEU A 304 6.21 31.50 -9.89
CA LEU A 304 7.13 31.98 -8.85
C LEU A 304 7.98 33.14 -9.42
N LYS A 305 8.04 34.22 -8.66
CA LYS A 305 8.92 35.35 -8.95
C LYS A 305 10.22 35.19 -8.17
N ARG A 306 11.23 35.91 -8.55
CA ARG A 306 12.53 35.89 -7.89
C ARG A 306 12.42 36.28 -6.40
N GLU A 307 11.46 37.16 -6.08
CA GLU A 307 11.18 37.66 -4.75
C GLU A 307 10.53 36.58 -3.84
N ASP A 308 9.86 35.57 -4.43
CA ASP A 308 9.24 34.47 -3.71
C ASP A 308 10.26 33.42 -3.25
N ILE A 309 11.49 33.49 -3.80
CA ILE A 309 12.58 32.59 -3.42
C ILE A 309 13.20 33.09 -2.11
N SER A 310 13.09 32.28 -1.06
CA SER A 310 13.75 32.57 0.21
C SER A 310 15.27 32.69 0.02
N ARG A 311 15.85 33.74 0.62
CA ARG A 311 17.31 33.91 0.69
C ARG A 311 17.94 33.14 1.85
N GLU A 312 17.11 32.63 2.74
CA GLU A 312 17.54 31.83 3.87
C GLU A 312 17.44 30.35 3.53
N SER A 313 18.48 29.59 3.82
CA SER A 313 18.44 28.14 3.76
C SER A 313 17.55 27.58 4.86
N ALA A 314 16.93 26.41 4.61
CA ALA A 314 16.21 25.72 5.66
C ALA A 314 17.13 25.46 6.86
N LYS A 315 16.63 25.75 8.07
CA LYS A 315 17.39 25.51 9.30
C LYS A 315 17.50 24.01 9.55
N ILE A 316 18.72 23.55 9.79
CA ILE A 316 18.99 22.20 10.25
C ILE A 316 18.97 22.23 11.78
N TYR A 317 17.96 21.58 12.38
CA TYR A 317 17.81 21.50 13.83
C TYR A 317 18.59 20.29 14.34
N ASN A 318 19.88 20.49 14.61
CA ASN A 318 20.73 19.48 15.21
C ASN A 318 21.56 20.02 16.36
N THR A 319 21.82 19.15 17.35
CA THR A 319 22.76 19.40 18.44
C THR A 319 23.80 18.29 18.41
N GLU A 320 25.07 18.69 18.35
CA GLU A 320 26.19 17.75 18.45
C GLU A 320 26.42 17.33 19.89
N LYS A 321 26.43 16.03 20.12
CA LYS A 321 26.73 15.39 21.41
C LYS A 321 27.79 14.32 21.19
N HIS A 322 28.46 13.91 22.25
CA HIS A 322 29.39 12.79 22.22
C HIS A 322 29.02 11.77 23.28
N VAL A 323 29.07 10.50 22.89
CA VAL A 323 29.01 9.36 23.80
C VAL A 323 30.31 8.61 23.62
N ASP A 324 31.20 8.70 24.59
CA ASP A 324 32.60 8.35 24.46
C ASP A 324 33.21 9.04 23.24
N ASP A 325 33.80 8.26 22.31
CA ASP A 325 34.39 8.78 21.07
C ASP A 325 33.39 8.87 19.90
N THR A 326 32.10 8.55 20.13
CA THR A 326 31.08 8.53 19.07
C THR A 326 30.36 9.87 18.99
N LEU A 327 30.40 10.51 17.83
CA LEU A 327 29.61 11.71 17.52
C LEU A 327 28.15 11.32 17.37
N VAL A 328 27.27 12.03 18.09
CA VAL A 328 25.82 11.89 17.99
C VAL A 328 25.24 13.21 17.50
N LEU A 329 24.56 13.19 16.35
CA LEU A 329 23.75 14.29 15.86
C LEU A 329 22.31 14.10 16.36
N HIS A 330 21.91 14.93 17.31
CA HIS A 330 20.56 14.87 17.89
C HIS A 330 19.65 15.92 17.25
N HIS A 331 18.56 15.46 16.66
CA HIS A 331 17.53 16.29 16.04
C HIS A 331 16.30 16.32 16.93
N GLU A 332 15.99 17.46 17.51
CA GLU A 332 14.79 17.65 18.33
C GLU A 332 13.66 18.16 17.45
N ILE A 333 12.87 17.22 16.93
CA ILE A 333 11.76 17.45 16.00
C ILE A 333 10.55 16.70 16.54
N ASP A 334 9.36 17.29 16.42
CA ASP A 334 8.11 16.59 16.72
C ASP A 334 7.85 15.48 15.70
N THR A 335 7.82 14.25 16.21
CA THR A 335 7.71 13.02 15.41
C THR A 335 6.54 12.14 15.86
N ASN A 336 5.53 12.73 16.53
CA ASN A 336 4.37 12.00 17.05
C ASN A 336 4.75 10.80 17.97
N GLY A 337 5.82 10.98 18.78
CA GLY A 337 6.31 9.96 19.72
C GLY A 337 7.20 8.89 19.11
N ILE A 338 7.59 9.02 17.84
CA ILE A 338 8.48 8.08 17.13
C ILE A 338 9.92 8.57 17.23
N GLY A 339 10.82 7.72 17.74
CA GLY A 339 12.26 7.94 17.68
C GLY A 339 12.84 7.32 16.41
N TYR A 340 13.56 8.11 15.64
CA TYR A 340 14.34 7.67 14.48
C TYR A 340 15.80 7.54 14.88
N LEU A 341 16.40 6.39 14.60
CA LEU A 341 17.79 6.09 14.88
C LEU A 341 18.50 5.75 13.56
N GLU A 342 19.65 6.39 13.33
CA GLU A 342 20.56 6.02 12.24
C GLU A 342 21.96 5.83 12.83
N LEU A 343 22.53 4.63 12.67
CA LEU A 343 23.90 4.31 13.01
C LEU A 343 24.72 4.23 11.72
N LEU A 344 25.83 4.97 11.66
CA LEU A 344 26.70 5.03 10.50
C LEU A 344 28.09 4.49 10.86
N PHE A 345 28.56 3.50 10.12
CA PHE A 345 29.87 2.87 10.27
C PHE A 345 30.75 3.20 9.06
N ASP A 346 31.90 3.82 9.30
CA ASP A 346 32.86 4.20 8.26
C ASP A 346 33.46 2.95 7.59
N MET A 347 33.21 2.78 6.31
CA MET A 347 33.70 1.63 5.53
C MET A 347 35.14 1.77 5.04
N LYS A 348 35.83 2.87 5.33
CA LYS A 348 37.24 3.06 4.91
C LYS A 348 38.18 1.97 5.43
N TYR A 349 37.76 1.24 6.48
CA TYR A 349 38.53 0.12 7.05
C TYR A 349 38.19 -1.23 6.40
N VAL A 350 37.22 -1.28 5.48
CA VAL A 350 36.88 -2.49 4.73
C VAL A 350 37.87 -2.62 3.56
N PRO A 351 38.61 -3.75 3.44
CA PRO A 351 39.49 -4.00 2.28
C PRO A 351 38.69 -3.93 0.97
N GLU A 352 39.29 -3.38 -0.08
CA GLU A 352 38.64 -3.12 -1.37
C GLU A 352 38.00 -4.40 -1.96
N GLU A 353 38.68 -5.53 -1.84
CA GLU A 353 38.21 -6.84 -2.28
C GLU A 353 36.96 -7.34 -1.54
N LEU A 354 36.68 -6.82 -0.34
CA LEU A 354 35.50 -7.17 0.47
C LEU A 354 34.33 -6.22 0.29
N VAL A 355 34.53 -5.08 -0.35
CA VAL A 355 33.43 -4.08 -0.56
C VAL A 355 32.21 -4.67 -1.28
N PRO A 356 32.33 -5.52 -2.32
CA PRO A 356 31.18 -6.16 -2.95
C PRO A 356 30.36 -7.03 -1.98
N TYR A 357 31.04 -7.70 -1.04
CA TYR A 357 30.38 -8.55 -0.04
C TYR A 357 29.59 -7.75 1.00
N MET A 358 29.92 -6.48 1.21
CA MET A 358 29.10 -5.59 2.05
C MET A 358 27.69 -5.40 1.47
N GLY A 359 27.58 -5.41 0.11
CA GLY A 359 26.28 -5.38 -0.57
C GLY A 359 25.43 -6.63 -0.32
N ILE A 360 26.07 -7.80 -0.24
CA ILE A 360 25.41 -9.06 0.11
C ILE A 360 25.04 -9.05 1.60
N LEU A 361 25.99 -8.72 2.46
CA LEU A 361 25.81 -8.69 3.91
C LEU A 361 24.59 -7.85 4.32
N LYS A 362 24.47 -6.61 3.79
CA LYS A 362 23.31 -5.75 4.08
C LYS A 362 21.96 -6.36 3.68
N SER A 363 21.96 -7.27 2.71
CA SER A 363 20.74 -7.88 2.17
C SER A 363 20.30 -9.12 2.95
N VAL A 364 21.21 -9.74 3.72
CA VAL A 364 20.91 -10.92 4.53
C VAL A 364 20.72 -10.61 6.01
N LEU A 365 21.33 -9.51 6.51
CA LEU A 365 21.15 -9.10 7.92
C LEU A 365 19.67 -8.82 8.22
N GLY A 366 19.16 -9.47 9.27
CA GLY A 366 17.75 -9.42 9.68
C GLY A 366 16.84 -10.42 8.96
N TYR A 367 17.36 -11.19 7.98
CA TYR A 367 16.60 -12.19 7.22
C TYR A 367 17.16 -13.63 7.40
N VAL A 368 18.12 -13.81 8.28
CA VAL A 368 18.69 -15.11 8.66
C VAL A 368 18.48 -15.33 10.15
N ASP A 369 18.54 -16.59 10.57
CA ASP A 369 18.48 -16.95 11.99
C ASP A 369 19.61 -16.28 12.78
N THR A 370 19.34 -16.02 14.05
CA THR A 370 20.32 -15.56 15.04
C THR A 370 20.54 -16.63 16.10
N GLU A 371 21.32 -16.33 17.12
CA GLU A 371 21.52 -17.29 18.23
C GLU A 371 20.22 -17.56 18.98
N HIS A 372 19.37 -16.52 19.17
CA HIS A 372 18.19 -16.60 20.02
C HIS A 372 16.86 -16.64 19.26
N TYR A 373 16.86 -16.36 17.96
CA TYR A 373 15.63 -16.28 17.14
C TYR A 373 15.84 -16.98 15.81
N ASP A 374 14.84 -17.76 15.35
CA ASP A 374 14.71 -18.01 13.92
C ASP A 374 14.29 -16.74 13.18
N TYR A 375 14.45 -16.68 11.87
CA TYR A 375 14.20 -15.47 11.09
C TYR A 375 12.75 -14.95 11.19
N GLY A 376 11.77 -15.85 11.28
CA GLY A 376 10.36 -15.49 11.41
C GLY A 376 10.03 -14.91 12.78
N ALA A 377 10.55 -15.54 13.86
CA ALA A 377 10.43 -15.05 15.22
C ALA A 377 11.16 -13.69 15.40
N LEU A 378 12.35 -13.54 14.82
CA LEU A 378 13.10 -12.27 14.83
C LEU A 378 12.31 -11.16 14.17
N PHE A 379 11.74 -11.42 13.00
CA PHE A 379 10.94 -10.46 12.26
C PHE A 379 9.69 -10.03 13.05
N ASN A 380 8.95 -11.00 13.61
CA ASN A 380 7.78 -10.71 14.42
C ASN A 380 8.11 -9.91 15.69
N GLU A 381 9.21 -10.26 16.38
CA GLU A 381 9.65 -9.55 17.59
C GLU A 381 10.05 -8.09 17.27
N ILE A 382 10.76 -7.86 16.17
CA ILE A 382 11.12 -6.50 15.71
C ILE A 382 9.86 -5.70 15.38
N ASN A 383 8.92 -6.26 14.62
CA ASN A 383 7.72 -5.54 14.20
C ASN A 383 6.70 -5.36 15.35
N ALA A 384 6.69 -6.24 16.33
CA ALA A 384 5.86 -6.07 17.53
C ALA A 384 6.24 -4.84 18.36
N ARG A 385 7.47 -4.32 18.26
CA ARG A 385 7.97 -3.24 19.12
C ARG A 385 8.67 -2.11 18.39
N SER A 386 8.76 -2.19 17.07
CA SER A 386 9.41 -1.16 16.26
C SER A 386 8.73 -0.97 14.91
N GLY A 387 9.09 0.09 14.20
CA GLY A 387 8.72 0.31 12.80
C GLY A 387 9.73 -0.30 11.82
N GLY A 388 10.56 -1.24 12.29
CA GLY A 388 11.54 -1.96 11.49
C GLY A 388 12.98 -1.51 11.73
N ILE A 389 13.90 -2.40 11.35
CA ILE A 389 15.36 -2.19 11.36
C ILE A 389 15.86 -2.49 9.94
N LEU A 390 16.50 -1.52 9.31
CA LEU A 390 16.96 -1.61 7.92
C LEU A 390 18.48 -1.45 7.84
N PHE A 391 19.11 -2.25 7.00
CA PHE A 391 20.54 -2.20 6.72
C PHE A 391 20.77 -1.59 5.33
N GLY A 392 21.71 -0.66 5.22
CA GLY A 392 21.98 0.05 3.98
C GLY A 392 23.44 0.43 3.81
N ILE A 393 23.79 0.88 2.63
CA ILE A 393 25.08 1.50 2.33
C ILE A 393 24.80 2.84 1.67
N SER A 394 25.47 3.88 2.14
CA SER A 394 25.39 5.22 1.60
C SER A 394 26.78 5.76 1.31
N VAL A 395 26.90 6.61 0.30
CA VAL A 395 28.14 7.32 0.00
C VAL A 395 27.89 8.81 0.12
N PHE A 396 28.60 9.45 1.04
CA PHE A 396 28.55 10.88 1.25
C PHE A 396 29.69 11.54 0.52
N THR A 397 29.41 12.51 -0.34
CA THR A 397 30.40 13.29 -1.07
C THR A 397 30.57 14.65 -0.42
N ASP A 398 31.81 15.19 -0.47
CA ASP A 398 32.07 16.54 -0.01
C ASP A 398 31.44 17.54 -1.01
N SER A 399 30.68 18.49 -0.51
CA SER A 399 29.97 19.49 -1.34
C SER A 399 30.90 20.45 -2.08
N LYS A 400 32.17 20.54 -1.68
CA LYS A 400 33.20 21.43 -2.26
C LYS A 400 34.25 20.68 -3.06
N ASP A 401 34.35 19.37 -2.88
CA ASP A 401 35.35 18.51 -3.53
C ASP A 401 34.76 17.15 -3.87
N ASN A 402 34.29 16.99 -5.09
CA ASN A 402 33.64 15.78 -5.58
C ASN A 402 34.57 14.55 -5.68
N GLN A 403 35.87 14.73 -5.47
CA GLN A 403 36.83 13.65 -5.37
C GLN A 403 36.88 13.04 -3.96
N LYS A 404 36.32 13.74 -2.97
CA LYS A 404 36.22 13.26 -1.59
C LYS A 404 34.88 12.64 -1.32
N PHE A 405 34.89 11.41 -0.89
CA PHE A 405 33.69 10.68 -0.51
C PHE A 405 33.95 9.80 0.70
N THR A 406 32.91 9.52 1.46
CA THR A 406 32.95 8.64 2.62
C THR A 406 31.85 7.57 2.45
N PRO A 407 32.22 6.31 2.20
CA PRO A 407 31.26 5.23 2.17
C PRO A 407 30.93 4.81 3.60
N MET A 408 29.64 4.67 3.91
CA MET A 408 29.12 4.29 5.22
C MET A 408 28.19 3.09 5.11
N ALA A 409 28.40 2.10 5.97
CA ALA A 409 27.35 1.12 6.25
C ALA A 409 26.39 1.70 7.28
N GLY A 410 25.11 1.68 6.99
CA GLY A 410 24.07 2.32 7.79
C GLY A 410 23.09 1.31 8.35
N ILE A 411 22.63 1.57 9.58
CA ILE A 411 21.48 0.89 10.18
C ILE A 411 20.48 1.94 10.54
N LYS A 412 19.29 1.85 9.93
CA LYS A 412 18.15 2.74 10.23
C LYS A 412 17.11 1.97 11.00
N ALA A 413 16.63 2.56 12.07
CA ALA A 413 15.55 1.99 12.85
C ALA A 413 14.62 3.08 13.35
N LYS A 414 13.37 2.72 13.60
CA LYS A 414 12.35 3.60 14.16
C LYS A 414 11.49 2.84 15.15
N SER A 415 11.16 3.46 16.27
CA SER A 415 10.28 2.89 17.28
C SER A 415 9.62 4.00 18.11
N LEU A 416 8.62 3.64 18.91
CA LEU A 416 8.17 4.55 19.95
C LEU A 416 9.31 4.79 20.95
N TYR A 417 9.37 5.97 21.56
CA TYR A 417 10.47 6.35 22.48
C TYR A 417 10.74 5.34 23.59
N LYS A 418 9.68 4.71 24.12
CA LYS A 418 9.80 3.69 25.18
C LYS A 418 10.53 2.43 24.72
N ASP A 419 10.52 2.13 23.41
CA ASP A 419 11.06 0.91 22.79
C ASP A 419 12.45 1.11 22.16
N ILE A 420 13.03 2.31 22.20
CA ILE A 420 14.39 2.57 21.70
C ILE A 420 15.45 1.63 22.32
N PRO A 421 15.45 1.33 23.64
CA PRO A 421 16.40 0.38 24.20
C PRO A 421 16.30 -1.01 23.57
N PHE A 422 15.08 -1.50 23.29
CA PHE A 422 14.86 -2.75 22.59
C PHE A 422 15.46 -2.76 21.18
N VAL A 423 15.34 -1.64 20.46
CA VAL A 423 15.93 -1.51 19.10
C VAL A 423 17.45 -1.71 19.16
N PHE A 424 18.13 -1.14 20.14
CA PHE A 424 19.57 -1.38 20.31
C PHE A 424 19.91 -2.83 20.64
N GLU A 425 19.08 -3.51 21.44
CA GLU A 425 19.25 -4.94 21.72
C GLU A 425 19.11 -5.78 20.46
N MET A 426 18.12 -5.51 19.63
CA MET A 426 17.92 -6.24 18.37
C MET A 426 19.01 -5.95 17.34
N ILE A 427 19.46 -4.71 17.23
CA ILE A 427 20.62 -4.39 16.36
C ILE A 427 21.86 -5.16 16.81
N LYS A 428 22.10 -5.25 18.11
CA LYS A 428 23.22 -6.01 18.67
C LYS A 428 23.07 -7.51 18.40
N GLU A 429 21.86 -8.05 18.56
CA GLU A 429 21.56 -9.45 18.25
C GLU A 429 21.88 -9.75 16.79
N ILE A 430 21.32 -8.99 15.85
CA ILE A 430 21.55 -9.17 14.42
C ILE A 430 23.03 -9.07 14.04
N LEU A 431 23.73 -8.03 14.53
CA LEU A 431 25.12 -7.81 14.14
C LEU A 431 26.10 -8.84 14.70
N LYS A 432 25.78 -9.44 15.87
CA LYS A 432 26.75 -10.31 16.57
C LYS A 432 26.44 -11.78 16.45
N THR A 433 25.18 -12.15 16.18
CA THR A 433 24.75 -13.55 16.31
C THR A 433 24.04 -14.10 15.07
N SER A 434 23.92 -13.33 13.97
CA SER A 434 23.39 -13.85 12.71
C SER A 434 24.16 -15.04 12.20
N LYS A 435 23.45 -16.12 11.85
CA LYS A 435 24.02 -17.36 11.31
C LYS A 435 24.20 -17.22 9.81
N LEU A 436 25.32 -16.62 9.40
CA LEU A 436 25.62 -16.33 7.99
C LEU A 436 26.05 -17.57 7.19
N GLU A 437 26.26 -18.70 7.84
CA GLU A 437 26.63 -19.99 7.22
C GLU A 437 25.42 -20.90 6.99
N ASP A 438 24.20 -20.44 7.33
CA ASP A 438 22.96 -21.19 7.11
C ASP A 438 22.56 -21.07 5.63
N GLU A 439 22.31 -22.22 4.94
CA GLU A 439 21.99 -22.30 3.50
C GLU A 439 20.50 -22.02 3.19
#